data_afbbbb8de0059fa70a58f715f1c44442
#
_entry.id   afbbbb8de0059fa70a58f715f1c44442
#
_cell.length_a   1.000
_cell.length_b   1.000
_cell.length_c   1.000
_cell.angle_alpha   90.00
_cell.angle_beta   90.00
_cell.angle_gamma   90.00
#
_symmetry.space_group_name_H-M   'P 1'
#
loop_
_entity.id
_entity.type
_entity.pdbx_description
1 polymer ?
#
loop_
_entity_poly.entity_id
_entity_poly.type
_entity_poly.pdbx_seq_one_letter_code
_entity_poly.pdbx_strand_id
1 'polypeptide(L)'
;MITLARQAVTILALLVALSPAAFASHYPLEAVPFVPDKEREVLLKEKITDTSELLDATKTAQQRKQLARKTGIPEETILEWAQTCDLLRVRGIGPKMAKLFRLSGVKTMDELAKEAPEALSAKIKETNAAHMVSEILPDEGTLKDWIHQARTLGPFLK
;
A
#
# COMPACT_ATOMS: atom_id res chain seq x y z
N MET A 1 -2.40 64.96 -30.50
CA MET A 1 -1.66 64.39 -29.35
C MET A 1 -2.37 63.11 -28.95
N ILE A 2 -1.78 61.98 -29.28
CA ILE A 2 -2.36 60.66 -29.05
C ILE A 2 -1.62 60.04 -27.90
N THR A 3 -2.30 59.89 -26.76
CA THR A 3 -1.78 59.26 -25.56
C THR A 3 -2.00 57.76 -25.63
N LEU A 4 -0.94 56.98 -25.84
CA LEU A 4 -0.96 55.51 -25.78
C LEU A 4 -1.08 55.08 -24.32
N ALA A 5 -2.22 54.50 -23.95
CA ALA A 5 -2.39 53.77 -22.71
C ALA A 5 -1.72 52.41 -22.85
N ARG A 6 -0.62 52.18 -22.11
CA ARG A 6 0.01 50.86 -21.93
C ARG A 6 -0.85 50.02 -20.98
N GLN A 7 -1.55 49.05 -21.51
CA GLN A 7 -2.18 48.02 -20.74
C GLN A 7 -1.10 46.98 -20.35
N ALA A 8 -0.77 46.96 -19.08
CA ALA A 8 0.07 45.90 -18.50
C ALA A 8 -0.81 44.66 -18.33
N VAL A 9 -0.61 43.63 -19.14
CA VAL A 9 -1.20 42.33 -18.98
C VAL A 9 -0.41 41.59 -17.90
N THR A 10 -0.98 41.51 -16.69
CA THR A 10 -0.41 40.71 -15.61
C THR A 10 -0.78 39.25 -15.86
N ILE A 11 0.17 38.47 -16.38
CA ILE A 11 0.04 37.02 -16.48
C ILE A 11 0.25 36.44 -15.08
N LEU A 12 -0.86 36.12 -14.41
CA LEU A 12 -0.84 35.34 -13.17
C LEU A 12 -0.52 33.88 -13.53
N ALA A 13 0.74 33.51 -13.45
CA ALA A 13 1.17 32.14 -13.59
C ALA A 13 0.64 31.33 -12.40
N LEU A 14 -0.44 30.60 -12.61
CA LEU A 14 -0.97 29.60 -11.66
C LEU A 14 0.02 28.45 -11.61
N LEU A 15 0.95 28.48 -10.66
CA LEU A 15 1.79 27.36 -10.30
C LEU A 15 0.87 26.28 -9.68
N VAL A 16 0.36 25.41 -10.53
CA VAL A 16 -0.20 24.14 -10.07
C VAL A 16 0.98 23.36 -9.51
N ALA A 17 1.11 23.37 -8.18
CA ALA A 17 1.99 22.45 -7.50
C ALA A 17 1.51 21.04 -7.82
N LEU A 18 2.12 20.39 -8.83
CA LEU A 18 2.05 18.95 -8.98
C LEU A 18 2.72 18.36 -7.74
N SER A 19 1.93 18.10 -6.70
CA SER A 19 2.34 17.14 -5.69
C SER A 19 2.67 15.86 -6.46
N PRO A 20 3.89 15.29 -6.32
CA PRO A 20 4.12 13.96 -6.85
C PRO A 20 3.11 13.06 -6.16
N ALA A 21 2.05 12.69 -6.85
CA ALA A 21 1.18 11.63 -6.40
C ALA A 21 2.12 10.47 -6.11
N ALA A 22 2.25 10.13 -4.82
CA ALA A 22 2.98 8.95 -4.41
C ALA A 22 2.27 7.81 -5.14
N PHE A 23 2.91 7.28 -6.19
CA PHE A 23 2.40 6.12 -6.90
C PHE A 23 2.47 4.94 -5.93
N ALA A 24 1.42 4.81 -5.11
CA ALA A 24 1.14 3.57 -4.43
C ALA A 24 1.04 2.51 -5.52
N SER A 25 1.75 1.41 -5.36
CA SER A 25 1.69 0.32 -6.31
C SER A 25 0.32 -0.35 -6.17
N HIS A 26 -0.56 -0.08 -7.14
CA HIS A 26 -1.86 -0.73 -7.23
C HIS A 26 -1.70 -1.98 -8.08
N TYR A 27 -2.16 -3.10 -7.57
CA TYR A 27 -2.09 -4.40 -8.24
C TYR A 27 -3.50 -4.89 -8.53
N PRO A 28 -3.80 -5.37 -9.76
CA PRO A 28 -5.02 -6.10 -10.01
C PRO A 28 -5.14 -7.30 -9.05
N LEU A 29 -6.34 -7.64 -8.58
CA LEU A 29 -6.52 -8.74 -7.62
C LEU A 29 -6.01 -10.09 -8.14
N GLU A 30 -5.99 -10.29 -9.45
CA GLU A 30 -5.40 -11.47 -10.10
C GLU A 30 -3.87 -11.56 -9.99
N ALA A 31 -3.20 -10.44 -9.78
CA ALA A 31 -1.75 -10.37 -9.63
C ALA A 31 -1.29 -10.53 -8.18
N VAL A 32 -2.21 -10.64 -7.22
CA VAL A 32 -1.88 -10.78 -5.80
C VAL A 32 -2.25 -12.17 -5.26
N PRO A 33 -1.26 -12.97 -4.84
CA PRO A 33 -1.49 -14.37 -4.48
C PRO A 33 -2.17 -14.55 -3.10
N PHE A 34 -2.38 -13.46 -2.35
CA PHE A 34 -3.02 -13.53 -1.04
C PHE A 34 -4.56 -13.47 -1.10
N VAL A 35 -5.14 -13.17 -2.27
CA VAL A 35 -6.58 -13.25 -2.51
C VAL A 35 -6.86 -14.47 -3.40
N PRO A 36 -7.43 -15.56 -2.85
CA PRO A 36 -7.71 -16.77 -3.64
C PRO A 36 -8.78 -16.51 -4.71
N ASP A 37 -8.81 -17.34 -5.74
CA ASP A 37 -9.67 -17.16 -6.92
C ASP A 37 -11.16 -17.05 -6.58
N LYS A 38 -11.64 -17.89 -5.66
CA LYS A 38 -13.04 -17.90 -5.24
C LYS A 38 -13.45 -16.58 -4.59
N GLU A 39 -12.65 -16.09 -3.67
CA GLU A 39 -12.89 -14.83 -2.97
C GLU A 39 -12.72 -13.63 -3.90
N ARG A 40 -11.78 -13.71 -4.84
CA ARG A 40 -11.61 -12.70 -5.89
C ARG A 40 -12.85 -12.55 -6.74
N GLU A 41 -13.48 -13.65 -7.19
CA GLU A 41 -14.72 -13.58 -7.96
C GLU A 41 -15.85 -12.88 -7.19
N VAL A 42 -15.92 -13.07 -5.86
CA VAL A 42 -16.91 -12.41 -5.02
C VAL A 42 -16.59 -10.93 -4.88
N LEU A 43 -15.31 -10.55 -4.71
CA LEU A 43 -14.89 -9.15 -4.64
C LEU A 43 -15.16 -8.41 -5.97
N LEU A 44 -14.93 -9.06 -7.11
CA LEU A 44 -15.24 -8.49 -8.43
C LEU A 44 -16.73 -8.15 -8.60
N LYS A 45 -17.65 -8.95 -8.03
CA LYS A 45 -19.09 -8.64 -7.99
C LYS A 45 -19.41 -7.38 -7.18
N GLU A 46 -18.60 -7.10 -6.16
CA GLU A 46 -18.67 -5.86 -5.36
C GLU A 46 -17.89 -4.70 -6.01
N LYS A 47 -17.43 -4.87 -7.25
CA LYS A 47 -16.64 -3.89 -8.03
C LYS A 47 -15.28 -3.55 -7.40
N ILE A 48 -14.71 -4.49 -6.68
CA ILE A 48 -13.35 -4.41 -6.14
C ILE A 48 -12.44 -5.21 -7.08
N THR A 49 -11.64 -4.51 -7.88
CA THR A 49 -10.83 -5.10 -8.97
C THR A 49 -9.33 -5.07 -8.68
N ASP A 50 -8.91 -4.18 -7.77
CA ASP A 50 -7.50 -3.99 -7.42
C ASP A 50 -7.29 -3.76 -5.92
N THR A 51 -6.02 -3.70 -5.52
CA THR A 51 -5.61 -3.51 -4.12
C THR A 51 -5.95 -2.14 -3.56
N SER A 52 -6.10 -1.11 -4.39
CA SER A 52 -6.51 0.23 -3.96
C SER A 52 -7.99 0.25 -3.59
N GLU A 53 -8.82 -0.30 -4.46
CA GLU A 53 -10.26 -0.40 -4.23
C GLU A 53 -10.57 -1.29 -3.01
N LEU A 54 -9.79 -2.39 -2.84
CA LEU A 54 -9.91 -3.24 -1.65
C LEU A 54 -9.54 -2.46 -0.38
N LEU A 55 -8.46 -1.70 -0.41
CA LEU A 55 -8.02 -0.88 0.72
C LEU A 55 -9.05 0.19 1.08
N ASP A 56 -9.60 0.89 0.09
CA ASP A 56 -10.64 1.91 0.28
C ASP A 56 -11.94 1.32 0.85
N ALA A 57 -12.35 0.15 0.34
CA ALA A 57 -13.54 -0.56 0.81
C ALA A 57 -13.40 -1.15 2.23
N THR A 58 -12.17 -1.19 2.77
CA THR A 58 -11.85 -1.84 4.05
C THR A 58 -11.21 -0.90 5.08
N LYS A 59 -11.21 0.39 4.81
CA LYS A 59 -10.52 1.41 5.61
C LYS A 59 -10.92 1.39 7.09
N THR A 60 -12.20 1.27 7.38
CA THR A 60 -12.72 1.25 8.76
C THR A 60 -13.22 -0.14 9.17
N ALA A 61 -13.24 -0.43 10.47
CA ALA A 61 -13.80 -1.67 10.98
C ALA A 61 -15.26 -1.88 10.53
N GLN A 62 -16.05 -0.81 10.45
CA GLN A 62 -17.43 -0.88 9.97
C GLN A 62 -17.51 -1.31 8.49
N GLN A 63 -16.64 -0.76 7.63
CA GLN A 63 -16.57 -1.15 6.22
C GLN A 63 -16.16 -2.63 6.08
N ARG A 64 -15.19 -3.10 6.85
CA ARG A 64 -14.76 -4.51 6.86
C ARG A 64 -15.91 -5.44 7.25
N LYS A 65 -16.68 -5.09 8.31
CA LYS A 65 -17.88 -5.83 8.71
C LYS A 65 -18.96 -5.84 7.63
N GLN A 66 -19.17 -4.72 6.94
CA GLN A 66 -20.14 -4.63 5.85
C GLN A 66 -19.71 -5.52 4.67
N LEU A 67 -18.44 -5.46 4.28
CA LEU A 67 -17.91 -6.30 3.20
C LEU A 67 -18.00 -7.78 3.55
N ALA A 68 -17.67 -8.16 4.79
CA ALA A 68 -17.80 -9.54 5.26
C ALA A 68 -19.23 -10.07 5.15
N ARG A 69 -20.23 -9.27 5.54
CA ARG A 69 -21.66 -9.63 5.42
C ARG A 69 -22.10 -9.80 3.97
N LYS A 70 -21.62 -8.95 3.05
CA LYS A 70 -21.98 -8.99 1.63
C LYS A 70 -21.34 -10.17 0.90
N THR A 71 -20.10 -10.47 1.24
CA THR A 71 -19.27 -11.42 0.50
C THR A 71 -19.24 -12.83 1.14
N GLY A 72 -19.58 -12.94 2.42
CA GLY A 72 -19.39 -14.16 3.19
C GLY A 72 -17.93 -14.45 3.56
N ILE A 73 -17.00 -13.54 3.22
CA ILE A 73 -15.59 -13.66 3.58
C ILE A 73 -15.43 -13.26 5.06
N PRO A 74 -14.70 -14.04 5.88
CA PRO A 74 -14.48 -13.70 7.29
C PRO A 74 -13.85 -12.30 7.46
N GLU A 75 -14.30 -11.53 8.45
CA GLU A 75 -13.80 -10.18 8.73
C GLU A 75 -12.29 -10.18 8.99
N GLU A 76 -11.78 -11.21 9.67
CA GLU A 76 -10.36 -11.37 9.95
C GLU A 76 -9.53 -11.52 8.66
N THR A 77 -10.02 -12.32 7.72
CA THR A 77 -9.40 -12.48 6.39
C THR A 77 -9.37 -11.16 5.63
N ILE A 78 -10.48 -10.42 5.65
CA ILE A 78 -10.56 -9.09 5.02
C ILE A 78 -9.57 -8.12 5.67
N LEU A 79 -9.43 -8.14 7.00
CA LEU A 79 -8.46 -7.32 7.72
C LEU A 79 -7.02 -7.68 7.32
N GLU A 80 -6.69 -8.96 7.21
CA GLU A 80 -5.36 -9.39 6.76
C GLU A 80 -5.03 -8.89 5.35
N TRP A 81 -5.99 -8.96 4.43
CA TRP A 81 -5.81 -8.42 3.07
C TRP A 81 -5.68 -6.90 3.07
N ALA A 82 -6.50 -6.21 3.86
CA ALA A 82 -6.42 -4.76 4.02
C ALA A 82 -5.05 -4.31 4.54
N GLN A 83 -4.53 -4.98 5.57
CA GLN A 83 -3.18 -4.72 6.11
C GLN A 83 -2.10 -4.97 5.06
N THR A 84 -2.25 -6.04 4.26
CA THR A 84 -1.31 -6.33 3.17
C THR A 84 -1.37 -5.24 2.09
N CYS A 85 -2.57 -4.81 1.69
CA CYS A 85 -2.75 -3.70 0.75
C CYS A 85 -2.17 -2.39 1.28
N ASP A 86 -2.27 -2.13 2.60
CA ASP A 86 -1.67 -0.95 3.22
C ASP A 86 -0.13 -0.96 3.10
N LEU A 87 0.52 -2.11 3.31
CA LEU A 87 1.97 -2.28 3.09
C LEU A 87 2.37 -2.06 1.62
N LEU A 88 1.53 -2.44 0.65
CA LEU A 88 1.80 -2.24 -0.78
C LEU A 88 1.82 -0.76 -1.19
N ARG A 89 1.38 0.17 -0.34
CA ARG A 89 1.51 1.62 -0.56
C ARG A 89 2.96 2.09 -0.48
N VAL A 90 3.82 1.35 0.17
CA VAL A 90 5.25 1.64 0.20
C VAL A 90 5.85 1.28 -1.16
N ARG A 91 6.39 2.28 -1.84
CA ARG A 91 7.00 2.09 -3.16
C ARG A 91 8.19 1.13 -3.08
N GLY A 92 8.14 0.08 -3.89
CA GLY A 92 9.15 -0.98 -3.92
C GLY A 92 8.74 -2.23 -3.13
N ILE A 93 7.72 -2.18 -2.28
CA ILE A 93 7.15 -3.36 -1.64
C ILE A 93 6.12 -3.98 -2.58
N GLY A 94 6.47 -5.11 -3.18
CA GLY A 94 5.55 -5.92 -3.98
C GLY A 94 4.87 -7.03 -3.15
N PRO A 95 3.93 -7.79 -3.75
CA PRO A 95 3.18 -8.84 -3.05
C PRO A 95 4.05 -9.91 -2.38
N LYS A 96 5.16 -10.32 -3.00
CA LYS A 96 6.12 -11.27 -2.40
C LYS A 96 6.76 -10.71 -1.13
N MET A 97 7.18 -9.44 -1.18
CA MET A 97 7.82 -8.79 -0.02
C MET A 97 6.82 -8.53 1.09
N ALA A 98 5.60 -8.10 0.78
CA ALA A 98 4.53 -7.96 1.76
C ALA A 98 4.23 -9.31 2.45
N LYS A 99 4.21 -10.43 1.70
CA LYS A 99 4.11 -11.78 2.29
C LYS A 99 5.27 -12.09 3.21
N LEU A 100 6.51 -11.80 2.80
CA LEU A 100 7.70 -12.05 3.62
C LEU A 100 7.68 -11.24 4.91
N PHE A 101 7.29 -9.96 4.86
CA PHE A 101 7.11 -9.14 6.06
C PHE A 101 6.09 -9.75 7.02
N ARG A 102 4.92 -10.14 6.52
CA ARG A 102 3.88 -10.75 7.37
C ARG A 102 4.36 -12.04 8.04
N LEU A 103 5.09 -12.89 7.34
CA LEU A 103 5.70 -14.10 7.89
C LEU A 103 6.80 -13.78 8.91
N SER A 104 7.50 -12.65 8.75
CA SER A 104 8.51 -12.15 9.69
C SER A 104 7.91 -11.41 10.90
N GLY A 105 6.57 -11.36 11.01
CA GLY A 105 5.87 -10.67 12.11
C GLY A 105 5.61 -9.19 11.88
N VAL A 106 5.92 -8.63 10.70
CA VAL A 106 5.61 -7.24 10.32
C VAL A 106 4.36 -7.23 9.44
N LYS A 107 3.19 -7.00 10.04
CA LYS A 107 1.89 -7.14 9.39
C LYS A 107 1.25 -5.82 8.99
N THR A 108 1.65 -4.72 9.62
CA THR A 108 1.03 -3.41 9.48
C THR A 108 2.04 -2.33 9.13
N MET A 109 1.54 -1.20 8.60
CA MET A 109 2.35 -0.01 8.32
C MET A 109 3.01 0.53 9.59
N ASP A 110 2.31 0.52 10.73
CA ASP A 110 2.85 0.97 12.01
C ASP A 110 3.97 0.07 12.54
N GLU A 111 3.87 -1.24 12.34
CA GLU A 111 4.93 -2.18 12.71
C GLU A 111 6.16 -1.95 11.83
N LEU A 112 5.99 -1.81 10.52
CA LEU A 112 7.10 -1.49 9.61
C LEU A 112 7.78 -0.16 9.98
N ALA A 113 7.00 0.86 10.31
CA ALA A 113 7.51 2.18 10.70
C ALA A 113 8.38 2.16 11.97
N LYS A 114 8.18 1.18 12.85
CA LYS A 114 8.92 1.02 14.12
C LYS A 114 10.16 0.16 14.00
N GLU A 115 10.33 -0.58 12.90
CA GLU A 115 11.49 -1.46 12.73
C GLU A 115 12.80 -0.67 12.60
N ALA A 116 13.89 -1.34 12.98
CA ALA A 116 15.25 -0.92 12.64
C ALA A 116 15.73 -1.72 11.41
N PRO A 117 16.41 -1.09 10.44
CA PRO A 117 16.80 -1.75 9.19
C PRO A 117 17.58 -3.05 9.40
N GLU A 118 18.52 -3.05 10.33
CA GLU A 118 19.38 -4.20 10.65
C GLU A 118 18.57 -5.35 11.27
N ALA A 119 17.68 -5.03 12.21
CA ALA A 119 16.80 -6.01 12.85
C ALA A 119 15.81 -6.61 11.85
N LEU A 120 15.22 -5.77 10.99
CA LEU A 120 14.32 -6.22 9.93
C LEU A 120 15.05 -7.10 8.91
N SER A 121 16.29 -6.73 8.52
CA SER A 121 17.15 -7.53 7.64
C SER A 121 17.36 -8.94 8.20
N ALA A 122 17.69 -9.04 9.50
CA ALA A 122 17.87 -10.34 10.15
C ALA A 122 16.59 -11.18 10.15
N LYS A 123 15.44 -10.59 10.53
CA LYS A 123 14.12 -11.25 10.54
C LYS A 123 13.75 -11.80 9.17
N ILE A 124 13.86 -11.00 8.11
CA ILE A 124 13.47 -11.43 6.76
C ILE A 124 14.44 -12.47 6.19
N LYS A 125 15.73 -12.41 6.49
CA LYS A 125 16.70 -13.45 6.10
C LYS A 125 16.36 -14.80 6.72
N GLU A 126 16.11 -14.83 8.02
CA GLU A 126 15.72 -16.04 8.77
C GLU A 126 14.40 -16.60 8.22
N THR A 127 13.39 -15.75 8.08
CA THR A 127 12.08 -16.16 7.56
C THR A 127 12.18 -16.67 6.13
N ASN A 128 12.97 -16.00 5.28
CA ASN A 128 13.12 -16.42 3.89
C ASN A 128 13.91 -17.73 3.77
N ALA A 129 14.85 -17.99 4.64
CA ALA A 129 15.56 -19.29 4.69
C ALA A 129 14.60 -20.46 4.99
N ALA A 130 13.56 -20.21 5.82
CA ALA A 130 12.56 -21.22 6.15
C ALA A 130 11.45 -21.38 5.10
N HIS A 131 11.07 -20.29 4.43
CA HIS A 131 9.87 -20.24 3.57
C HIS A 131 10.14 -20.05 2.08
N MET A 132 11.36 -19.68 1.68
CA MET A 132 11.79 -19.45 0.30
C MET A 132 10.83 -18.57 -0.51
N VAL A 133 10.39 -17.44 0.07
CA VAL A 133 9.40 -16.54 -0.53
C VAL A 133 9.99 -15.73 -1.68
N SER A 134 11.25 -15.31 -1.57
CA SER A 134 11.91 -14.44 -2.53
C SER A 134 13.35 -14.92 -2.83
N GLU A 135 13.73 -14.84 -4.09
CA GLU A 135 15.11 -15.11 -4.51
C GLU A 135 16.06 -13.95 -4.18
N ILE A 136 15.52 -12.74 -4.16
CA ILE A 136 16.26 -11.50 -3.92
C ILE A 136 15.70 -10.85 -2.66
N LEU A 137 16.59 -10.59 -1.70
CA LEU A 137 16.25 -9.85 -0.48
C LEU A 137 16.74 -8.39 -0.59
N PRO A 138 16.01 -7.44 0.01
CA PRO A 138 16.43 -6.04 0.04
C PRO A 138 17.70 -5.88 0.88
N ASP A 139 18.55 -4.96 0.49
CA ASP A 139 19.66 -4.49 1.31
C ASP A 139 19.16 -3.54 2.43
N GLU A 140 20.06 -3.19 3.34
CA GLU A 140 19.72 -2.31 4.47
C GLU A 140 19.32 -0.88 4.00
N GLY A 141 19.89 -0.40 2.91
CA GLY A 141 19.53 0.90 2.33
C GLY A 141 18.09 0.92 1.85
N THR A 142 17.69 -0.13 1.15
CA THR A 142 16.31 -0.33 0.69
C THR A 142 15.34 -0.46 1.88
N LEU A 143 15.70 -1.22 2.91
CA LEU A 143 14.89 -1.34 4.12
C LEU A 143 14.74 -0.01 4.85
N LYS A 144 15.82 0.77 4.96
CA LYS A 144 15.79 2.10 5.55
C LYS A 144 14.84 3.05 4.79
N ASP A 145 14.86 3.01 3.46
CA ASP A 145 13.94 3.79 2.62
C ASP A 145 12.48 3.35 2.85
N TRP A 146 12.17 2.07 2.86
CA TRP A 146 10.82 1.57 3.11
C TRP A 146 10.28 1.93 4.50
N ILE A 147 11.12 1.81 5.54
CA ILE A 147 10.79 2.22 6.90
C ILE A 147 10.52 3.73 6.95
N HIS A 148 11.33 4.54 6.26
CA HIS A 148 11.11 5.98 6.15
C HIS A 148 9.79 6.31 5.44
N GLN A 149 9.51 5.64 4.33
CA GLN A 149 8.22 5.79 3.64
C GLN A 149 7.04 5.40 4.54
N ALA A 150 7.14 4.29 5.28
CA ALA A 150 6.10 3.86 6.22
C ALA A 150 5.81 4.91 7.31
N ARG A 151 6.86 5.54 7.85
CA ARG A 151 6.73 6.64 8.82
C ARG A 151 6.04 7.87 8.22
N THR A 152 6.36 8.20 6.97
CA THR A 152 5.82 9.36 6.26
C THR A 152 4.36 9.15 5.83
N LEU A 153 4.04 7.97 5.31
CA LEU A 153 2.70 7.63 4.83
C LEU A 153 1.72 7.42 5.99
N GLY A 154 2.20 6.82 7.07
CA GLY A 154 1.35 6.37 8.17
C GLY A 154 0.31 5.31 7.76
N PRO A 155 -0.41 4.71 8.72
CA PRO A 155 -1.44 3.72 8.45
C PRO A 155 -2.65 4.35 7.76
N PHE A 156 -3.20 3.66 6.77
CA PHE A 156 -4.44 4.05 6.10
C PHE A 156 -5.68 3.52 6.83
N LEU A 157 -5.53 2.34 7.44
CA LEU A 157 -6.62 1.67 8.16
C LEU A 157 -6.94 2.36 9.49
N LYS A 158 -8.23 2.30 9.87
CA LYS A 158 -8.78 2.86 11.11
C LYS A 158 -9.62 1.83 11.85
#